data_4676e3387a6feff6f93d25e92ad6483f
#
_entry.id   4676e3387a6feff6f93d25e92ad6483f
#
_cell.length_a   1.000
_cell.length_b   1.000
_cell.length_c   1.000
_cell.angle_alpha   90.00
_cell.angle_beta   90.00
_cell.angle_gamma   90.00
#
_symmetry.space_group_name_H-M   'P 1'
#
loop_
_entity.id
_entity.type
_entity.pdbx_description
1 polymer ?
#
loop_
_entity_poly.entity_id
_entity_poly.type
_entity_poly.pdbx_seq_one_letter_code
_entity_poly.pdbx_strand_id
1 'polypeptide(L)'
;MSLSNVVQGAAKAPPRICIYGPPGVGKTTFAAGAGKHAIFVPTEEGADVVGVDRFPLCQSVGAVMGALDDLINEKHDYKVVAIDSLDWYETLVWDQACADANVKSIEEIGGGYGKGYIAALAYHRALLGKLTQLRRDKGMACVLLAHSQVKRFEDPTTEAFDRFEIKLHKRAADLYTEFVDLLGFASVKMTTRETTTSFGQKKVKAVGSGERVLRCASRPNFVAKTRYPISDELPLEWSALVSAITSKEKNDG
;
A
#
# COMPACT_ATOMS: atom_id res chain seq x y z
N MET A 1 25.37 10.88 22.97
CA MET A 1 25.63 10.07 21.76
C MET A 1 27.10 10.18 21.44
N SER A 2 27.75 9.08 21.03
CA SER A 2 29.17 9.06 20.65
C SER A 2 29.29 8.78 19.14
N LEU A 3 30.34 9.29 18.49
CA LEU A 3 30.64 8.95 17.09
C LEU A 3 30.87 7.46 16.86
N SER A 4 31.17 6.68 17.91
CA SER A 4 31.25 5.22 17.86
C SER A 4 29.90 4.53 17.51
N ASN A 5 28.77 5.26 17.63
CA ASN A 5 27.43 4.76 17.29
C ASN A 5 27.03 5.10 15.83
N VAL A 6 27.93 5.66 15.03
CA VAL A 6 27.69 5.95 13.61
C VAL A 6 27.67 4.65 12.83
N VAL A 7 26.53 4.33 12.23
CA VAL A 7 26.39 3.20 11.30
C VAL A 7 26.84 3.65 9.91
N GLN A 8 27.82 2.96 9.35
CA GLN A 8 28.31 3.23 8.00
C GLN A 8 27.58 2.38 6.96
N GLY A 9 27.24 2.98 5.82
CA GLY A 9 26.62 2.30 4.68
C GLY A 9 25.10 2.18 4.77
N ALA A 10 24.48 1.57 3.75
CA ALA A 10 23.06 1.32 3.68
C ALA A 10 22.65 0.19 4.63
N ALA A 11 21.72 0.44 5.53
CA ALA A 11 21.17 -0.61 6.38
C ALA A 11 20.31 -1.56 5.53
N LYS A 12 20.68 -2.85 5.49
CA LYS A 12 19.86 -3.91 4.85
C LYS A 12 18.66 -4.23 5.75
N ALA A 13 17.62 -3.41 5.64
CA ALA A 13 16.40 -3.63 6.40
C ALA A 13 15.28 -4.16 5.48
N PRO A 14 14.40 -5.05 5.95
CA PRO A 14 13.26 -5.53 5.16
C PRO A 14 12.44 -4.39 4.58
N PRO A 15 11.92 -4.51 3.34
CA PRO A 15 11.21 -3.43 2.67
C PRO A 15 9.85 -3.14 3.30
N ARG A 16 9.43 -1.86 3.23
CA ARG A 16 8.07 -1.40 3.49
C ARG A 16 7.46 -1.05 2.14
N ILE A 17 6.44 -1.78 1.74
CA ILE A 17 5.84 -1.73 0.40
C ILE A 17 4.38 -1.37 0.56
N CYS A 18 3.87 -0.43 -0.23
CA CYS A 18 2.45 -0.22 -0.42
C CYS A 18 2.10 -0.43 -1.89
N ILE A 19 1.14 -1.31 -2.16
CA ILE A 19 0.61 -1.57 -3.49
C ILE A 19 -0.85 -1.14 -3.51
N TYR A 20 -1.18 -0.19 -4.38
CA TYR A 20 -2.55 0.25 -4.55
C TYR A 20 -3.00 0.11 -6.01
N GLY A 21 -4.29 -0.04 -6.23
CA GLY A 21 -4.85 -0.21 -7.57
C GLY A 21 -6.32 -0.58 -7.54
N PRO A 22 -6.97 -0.70 -8.70
CA PRO A 22 -8.38 -1.05 -8.79
C PRO A 22 -8.67 -2.43 -8.18
N PRO A 23 -9.93 -2.68 -7.77
CA PRO A 23 -10.37 -4.02 -7.35
C PRO A 23 -10.06 -5.05 -8.44
N GLY A 24 -9.69 -6.28 -8.03
CA GLY A 24 -9.43 -7.40 -8.95
C GLY A 24 -8.14 -7.32 -9.76
N VAL A 25 -7.29 -6.30 -9.60
CA VAL A 25 -6.02 -6.18 -10.33
C VAL A 25 -4.97 -7.21 -9.90
N GLY A 26 -5.14 -7.86 -8.74
CA GLY A 26 -4.25 -8.92 -8.24
C GLY A 26 -3.33 -8.49 -7.10
N LYS A 27 -3.69 -7.47 -6.31
CA LYS A 27 -2.91 -7.00 -5.15
C LYS A 27 -2.66 -8.12 -4.12
N THR A 28 -3.73 -8.79 -3.69
CA THR A 28 -3.67 -9.92 -2.75
C THR A 28 -2.82 -11.07 -3.30
N THR A 29 -3.01 -11.42 -4.58
CA THR A 29 -2.20 -12.42 -5.29
C THR A 29 -0.71 -12.04 -5.33
N PHE A 30 -0.42 -10.76 -5.55
CA PHE A 30 0.97 -10.25 -5.49
C PHE A 30 1.59 -10.50 -4.12
N ALA A 31 0.93 -10.11 -3.04
CA ALA A 31 1.44 -10.31 -1.67
C ALA A 31 1.54 -11.79 -1.30
N ALA A 32 0.58 -12.61 -1.76
CA ALA A 32 0.60 -14.07 -1.60
C ALA A 32 1.79 -14.75 -2.31
N GLY A 33 2.36 -14.10 -3.32
CA GLY A 33 3.57 -14.56 -3.99
C GLY A 33 4.80 -14.71 -3.08
N ALA A 34 4.78 -14.16 -1.85
CA ALA A 34 5.78 -14.44 -0.83
C ALA A 34 5.68 -15.87 -0.25
N GLY A 35 4.64 -16.62 -0.60
CA GLY A 35 4.42 -18.01 -0.25
C GLY A 35 4.22 -18.24 1.25
N LYS A 36 4.67 -19.38 1.77
CA LYS A 36 4.53 -19.77 3.18
C LYS A 36 5.17 -18.83 4.20
N HIS A 37 5.92 -17.85 3.75
CA HIS A 37 6.55 -16.87 4.63
C HIS A 37 5.69 -15.61 4.80
N ALA A 38 4.54 -15.52 4.12
CA ALA A 38 3.58 -14.44 4.28
C ALA A 38 2.50 -14.79 5.30
N ILE A 39 2.15 -13.82 6.14
CA ILE A 39 0.97 -13.84 7.00
C ILE A 39 0.12 -12.61 6.72
N PHE A 40 -1.19 -12.80 6.54
CA PHE A 40 -2.13 -11.73 6.25
C PHE A 40 -2.90 -11.32 7.49
N VAL A 41 -3.10 -10.02 7.64
CA VAL A 41 -4.02 -9.38 8.59
C VAL A 41 -5.14 -8.76 7.74
N PRO A 42 -6.22 -9.52 7.46
CA PRO A 42 -7.30 -9.08 6.59
C PRO A 42 -8.22 -8.12 7.32
N THR A 43 -8.57 -7.02 6.67
CA THR A 43 -9.61 -6.07 7.09
C THR A 43 -10.79 -6.06 6.14
N GLU A 44 -10.68 -6.79 5.02
CA GLU A 44 -11.76 -7.08 4.08
C GLU A 44 -11.79 -8.56 3.72
N GLU A 45 -12.92 -9.04 3.19
CA GLU A 45 -13.04 -10.39 2.68
C GLU A 45 -12.26 -10.56 1.36
N GLY A 46 -11.78 -11.78 1.08
CA GLY A 46 -11.11 -12.10 -0.19
C GLY A 46 -9.70 -12.69 -0.04
N ALA A 47 -9.03 -12.54 1.08
CA ALA A 47 -7.73 -13.18 1.34
C ALA A 47 -7.84 -14.73 1.44
N ASP A 48 -9.02 -15.27 1.70
CA ASP A 48 -9.33 -16.69 1.77
C ASP A 48 -9.21 -17.41 0.41
N VAL A 49 -9.36 -16.69 -0.70
CA VAL A 49 -9.30 -17.25 -2.06
C VAL A 49 -7.86 -17.56 -2.50
N VAL A 50 -6.84 -16.96 -1.90
CA VAL A 50 -5.45 -17.08 -2.36
C VAL A 50 -4.61 -18.11 -1.62
N GLY A 51 -5.19 -18.88 -0.66
CA GLY A 51 -4.53 -20.01 -0.01
C GLY A 51 -3.28 -19.64 0.80
N VAL A 52 -3.29 -18.49 1.48
CA VAL A 52 -2.20 -18.00 2.34
C VAL A 52 -2.56 -18.09 3.82
N ASP A 53 -1.54 -18.15 4.67
CA ASP A 53 -1.73 -18.05 6.12
C ASP A 53 -2.27 -16.65 6.45
N ARG A 54 -3.34 -16.60 7.26
CA ARG A 54 -4.01 -15.37 7.62
C ARG A 54 -4.63 -15.44 9.01
N PHE A 55 -4.72 -14.30 9.65
CA PHE A 55 -5.58 -14.12 10.81
C PHE A 55 -7.07 -14.16 10.39
N PRO A 56 -8.00 -14.38 11.32
CA PRO A 56 -9.41 -14.14 11.07
C PRO A 56 -9.66 -12.70 10.60
N LEU A 57 -10.76 -12.47 9.87
CA LEU A 57 -11.15 -11.13 9.42
C LEU A 57 -11.21 -10.16 10.62
N CYS A 58 -10.40 -9.11 10.57
CA CYS A 58 -10.33 -8.09 11.60
C CYS A 58 -11.46 -7.08 11.41
N GLN A 59 -12.40 -7.06 12.33
CA GLN A 59 -13.57 -6.17 12.31
C GLN A 59 -13.43 -4.97 13.26
N SER A 60 -12.26 -4.75 13.82
CA SER A 60 -11.97 -3.60 14.69
C SER A 60 -10.49 -3.25 14.66
N VAL A 61 -10.15 -2.02 15.02
CA VAL A 61 -8.76 -1.58 15.23
C VAL A 61 -8.08 -2.49 16.25
N GLY A 62 -8.77 -2.85 17.34
CA GLY A 62 -8.24 -3.75 18.38
C GLY A 62 -7.86 -5.12 17.84
N ALA A 63 -8.66 -5.70 16.91
CA ALA A 63 -8.35 -7.00 16.30
C ALA A 63 -7.08 -6.93 15.43
N VAL A 64 -6.93 -5.86 14.64
CA VAL A 64 -5.71 -5.64 13.83
C VAL A 64 -4.49 -5.49 14.73
N MET A 65 -4.61 -4.69 15.78
CA MET A 65 -3.50 -4.46 16.72
C MET A 65 -3.13 -5.71 17.49
N GLY A 66 -4.12 -6.54 17.89
CA GLY A 66 -3.91 -7.84 18.54
C GLY A 66 -3.16 -8.82 17.64
N ALA A 67 -3.56 -8.96 16.37
CA ALA A 67 -2.85 -9.79 15.40
C ALA A 67 -1.38 -9.40 15.23
N LEU A 68 -1.09 -8.09 15.23
CA LEU A 68 0.30 -7.60 15.18
C LEU A 68 1.05 -7.84 16.50
N ASP A 69 0.36 -7.77 17.65
CA ASP A 69 0.96 -8.10 18.94
C ASP A 69 1.32 -9.57 19.04
N ASP A 70 0.49 -10.48 18.53
CA ASP A 70 0.78 -11.90 18.46
C ASP A 70 2.05 -12.15 17.63
N LEU A 71 2.17 -11.50 16.45
CA LEU A 71 3.38 -11.57 15.62
C LEU A 71 4.61 -10.98 16.32
N ILE A 72 4.48 -9.96 17.14
CA ILE A 72 5.59 -9.38 17.89
C ILE A 72 6.03 -10.30 19.02
N ASN A 73 5.09 -10.89 19.75
CA ASN A 73 5.36 -11.59 21.01
C ASN A 73 5.60 -13.08 20.83
N GLU A 74 4.99 -13.72 19.84
CA GLU A 74 5.10 -15.15 19.61
C GLU A 74 6.28 -15.55 18.72
N LYS A 75 6.66 -16.83 18.77
CA LYS A 75 7.67 -17.39 17.87
C LYS A 75 7.00 -17.86 16.57
N HIS A 76 7.54 -17.43 15.44
CA HIS A 76 7.07 -17.82 14.13
C HIS A 76 8.17 -17.66 13.07
N ASP A 77 7.96 -18.26 11.89
CA ASP A 77 8.90 -18.20 10.75
C ASP A 77 8.47 -17.25 9.63
N TYR A 78 7.39 -16.48 9.83
CA TYR A 78 6.93 -15.49 8.83
C TYR A 78 7.98 -14.40 8.61
N LYS A 79 8.12 -13.97 7.34
CA LYS A 79 9.05 -12.92 6.89
C LYS A 79 8.34 -11.75 6.25
N VAL A 80 7.05 -11.89 5.98
CA VAL A 80 6.22 -10.86 5.36
C VAL A 80 4.91 -10.75 6.14
N VAL A 81 4.55 -9.55 6.56
CA VAL A 81 3.20 -9.24 7.07
C VAL A 81 2.48 -8.38 6.03
N ALA A 82 1.27 -8.79 5.65
CA ALA A 82 0.42 -8.09 4.69
C ALA A 82 -0.84 -7.57 5.37
N ILE A 83 -1.12 -6.26 5.27
CA ILE A 83 -2.40 -5.66 5.67
C ILE A 83 -3.28 -5.55 4.41
N ASP A 84 -4.41 -6.20 4.39
CA ASP A 84 -5.32 -6.27 3.24
C ASP A 84 -6.76 -5.93 3.68
N SER A 85 -7.21 -4.67 3.51
CA SER A 85 -6.58 -3.51 2.90
C SER A 85 -6.63 -2.27 3.82
N LEU A 86 -5.81 -1.25 3.49
CA LEU A 86 -5.72 -0.01 4.27
C LEU A 86 -7.00 0.82 4.24
N ASP A 87 -7.72 0.82 3.15
CA ASP A 87 -8.96 1.60 3.02
C ASP A 87 -10.09 1.00 3.86
N TRP A 88 -10.14 -0.32 4.03
CA TRP A 88 -11.02 -0.96 5.00
C TRP A 88 -10.54 -0.72 6.44
N TYR A 89 -9.24 -0.78 6.69
CA TYR A 89 -8.69 -0.40 7.99
C TYR A 89 -9.05 1.04 8.37
N GLU A 90 -9.00 1.99 7.43
CA GLU A 90 -9.39 3.38 7.67
C GLU A 90 -10.86 3.50 8.12
N THR A 91 -11.76 2.67 7.56
CA THR A 91 -13.16 2.61 8.02
C THR A 91 -13.25 2.19 9.48
N LEU A 92 -12.52 1.12 9.87
CA LEU A 92 -12.45 0.67 11.26
C LEU A 92 -11.88 1.76 12.20
N VAL A 93 -10.91 2.52 11.71
CA VAL A 93 -10.32 3.65 12.46
C VAL A 93 -11.34 4.75 12.68
N TRP A 94 -12.16 5.08 11.67
CA TRP A 94 -13.19 6.11 11.82
C TRP A 94 -14.29 5.67 12.80
N ASP A 95 -14.71 4.42 12.72
CA ASP A 95 -15.67 3.84 13.67
C ASP A 95 -15.14 3.89 15.12
N GLN A 96 -13.88 3.51 15.31
CA GLN A 96 -13.22 3.58 16.62
C GLN A 96 -13.12 5.02 17.14
N ALA A 97 -12.70 5.96 16.28
CA ALA A 97 -12.58 7.36 16.66
C ALA A 97 -13.95 7.98 17.04
N CYS A 98 -15.01 7.60 16.32
CA CYS A 98 -16.38 8.01 16.64
C CYS A 98 -16.84 7.43 17.97
N ALA A 99 -16.56 6.15 18.23
CA ALA A 99 -16.88 5.49 19.50
C ALA A 99 -16.17 6.16 20.68
N ASP A 100 -14.87 6.43 20.56
CA ASP A 100 -14.07 7.07 21.61
C ASP A 100 -14.51 8.51 21.89
N ALA A 101 -15.00 9.22 20.87
CA ALA A 101 -15.54 10.56 21.00
C ALA A 101 -17.03 10.60 21.36
N ASN A 102 -17.70 9.44 21.41
CA ASN A 102 -19.16 9.31 21.64
C ASN A 102 -19.99 10.15 20.65
N VAL A 103 -19.64 10.08 19.36
CA VAL A 103 -20.33 10.75 18.24
C VAL A 103 -20.69 9.75 17.15
N LYS A 104 -21.59 10.14 16.23
CA LYS A 104 -22.06 9.26 15.16
C LYS A 104 -21.26 9.39 13.86
N SER A 105 -20.52 10.49 13.68
CA SER A 105 -19.78 10.77 12.48
C SER A 105 -18.40 11.34 12.80
N ILE A 106 -17.41 10.96 12.00
CA ILE A 106 -16.04 11.49 12.07
C ILE A 106 -16.02 13.03 11.94
N GLU A 107 -16.97 13.60 11.22
CA GLU A 107 -17.11 15.05 11.04
C GLU A 107 -17.54 15.79 12.32
N GLU A 108 -18.16 15.09 13.28
CA GLU A 108 -18.61 15.71 14.54
C GLU A 108 -17.50 15.82 15.59
N ILE A 109 -16.42 15.05 15.44
CA ILE A 109 -15.31 15.01 16.41
C ILE A 109 -14.66 16.38 16.56
N GLY A 110 -14.57 16.85 17.79
CA GLY A 110 -13.92 18.11 18.14
C GLY A 110 -14.62 19.37 17.60
N GLY A 111 -15.90 19.27 17.25
CA GLY A 111 -16.71 20.38 16.71
C GLY A 111 -16.50 20.60 15.21
N GLY A 112 -16.06 19.59 14.46
CA GLY A 112 -15.96 19.65 13.00
C GLY A 112 -14.62 20.17 12.47
N TYR A 113 -14.66 20.78 11.30
CA TYR A 113 -13.47 21.34 10.59
C TYR A 113 -12.35 20.33 10.33
N GLY A 114 -12.71 19.05 10.11
CA GLY A 114 -11.77 17.97 9.83
C GLY A 114 -10.92 17.53 11.01
N LYS A 115 -11.25 17.93 12.25
CA LYS A 115 -10.51 17.53 13.45
C LYS A 115 -10.60 16.03 13.72
N GLY A 116 -11.71 15.39 13.35
CA GLY A 116 -11.87 13.94 13.46
C GLY A 116 -10.83 13.17 12.64
N TYR A 117 -10.57 13.59 11.42
CA TYR A 117 -9.52 12.99 10.58
C TYR A 117 -8.11 13.19 11.16
N ILE A 118 -7.89 14.29 11.90
CA ILE A 118 -6.62 14.51 12.61
C ILE A 118 -6.51 13.56 13.81
N ALA A 119 -7.59 13.39 14.57
CA ALA A 119 -7.64 12.44 15.69
C ALA A 119 -7.43 10.99 15.22
N ALA A 120 -8.04 10.60 14.11
CA ALA A 120 -7.89 9.29 13.46
C ALA A 120 -6.42 8.95 13.12
N LEU A 121 -5.56 9.94 12.87
CA LEU A 121 -4.14 9.68 12.58
C LEU A 121 -3.39 9.01 13.74
N ALA A 122 -3.89 9.09 14.98
CA ALA A 122 -3.27 8.41 16.12
C ALA A 122 -3.29 6.88 15.91
N TYR A 123 -4.39 6.32 15.42
CA TYR A 123 -4.53 4.89 15.14
C TYR A 123 -3.66 4.45 13.96
N HIS A 124 -3.60 5.25 12.90
CA HIS A 124 -2.70 4.97 11.78
C HIS A 124 -1.24 4.97 12.24
N ARG A 125 -0.82 5.93 13.07
CA ARG A 125 0.54 5.96 13.63
C ARG A 125 0.82 4.75 14.53
N ALA A 126 -0.16 4.30 15.32
CA ALA A 126 -0.04 3.10 16.13
C ALA A 126 0.20 1.85 15.26
N LEU A 127 -0.54 1.67 14.17
CA LEU A 127 -0.31 0.62 13.16
C LEU A 127 1.12 0.69 12.62
N LEU A 128 1.56 1.85 12.16
CA LEU A 128 2.91 2.04 11.62
C LEU A 128 4.01 1.78 12.67
N GLY A 129 3.74 2.09 13.93
CA GLY A 129 4.62 1.75 15.06
C GLY A 129 4.82 0.24 15.22
N LYS A 130 3.73 -0.55 15.18
CA LYS A 130 3.78 -2.01 15.24
C LYS A 130 4.51 -2.62 14.03
N LEU A 131 4.22 -2.14 12.83
CA LEU A 131 4.91 -2.57 11.61
C LEU A 131 6.42 -2.24 11.66
N THR A 132 6.78 -1.09 12.22
CA THR A 132 8.19 -0.72 12.44
C THR A 132 8.85 -1.66 13.43
N GLN A 133 8.14 -2.06 14.48
CA GLN A 133 8.62 -3.01 15.48
C GLN A 133 8.84 -4.41 14.85
N LEU A 134 7.87 -4.93 14.09
CA LEU A 134 8.00 -6.20 13.36
C LEU A 134 9.19 -6.19 12.40
N ARG A 135 9.37 -5.09 11.67
CA ARG A 135 10.52 -4.92 10.77
C ARG A 135 11.85 -4.97 11.50
N ARG A 136 11.96 -4.27 12.63
CA ARG A 136 13.19 -4.16 13.42
C ARG A 136 13.50 -5.45 14.20
N ASP A 137 12.49 -5.98 14.92
CA ASP A 137 12.70 -7.01 15.93
C ASP A 137 12.55 -8.43 15.34
N LYS A 138 11.71 -8.59 14.31
CA LYS A 138 11.44 -9.87 13.64
C LYS A 138 12.02 -9.99 12.23
N GLY A 139 12.57 -8.89 11.69
CA GLY A 139 13.11 -8.88 10.33
C GLY A 139 12.03 -9.08 9.26
N MET A 140 10.81 -8.63 9.50
CA MET A 140 9.69 -8.81 8.58
C MET A 140 9.57 -7.66 7.58
N ALA A 141 9.34 -7.97 6.31
CA ALA A 141 8.88 -7.00 5.33
C ALA A 141 7.40 -6.67 5.58
N CYS A 142 7.03 -5.40 5.37
CA CYS A 142 5.67 -4.93 5.53
C CYS A 142 5.05 -4.66 4.15
N VAL A 143 3.94 -5.31 3.85
CA VAL A 143 3.17 -5.12 2.62
C VAL A 143 1.81 -4.52 2.99
N LEU A 144 1.51 -3.36 2.44
CA LEU A 144 0.26 -2.65 2.64
C LEU A 144 -0.50 -2.65 1.32
N LEU A 145 -1.71 -3.19 1.31
CA LEU A 145 -2.56 -3.21 0.13
C LEU A 145 -3.65 -2.16 0.28
N ALA A 146 -4.01 -1.50 -0.82
CA ALA A 146 -5.07 -0.50 -0.82
C ALA A 146 -5.79 -0.45 -2.17
N HIS A 147 -7.03 0.01 -2.18
CA HIS A 147 -7.73 0.35 -3.40
C HIS A 147 -7.26 1.70 -3.94
N SER A 148 -7.50 1.92 -5.23
CA SER A 148 -7.30 3.22 -5.87
C SER A 148 -8.60 4.01 -5.93
N GLN A 149 -8.47 5.32 -5.94
CA GLN A 149 -9.53 6.27 -6.30
C GLN A 149 -9.01 7.22 -7.36
N VAL A 150 -9.91 7.79 -8.15
CA VAL A 150 -9.60 8.87 -9.07
C VAL A 150 -9.91 10.19 -8.38
N LYS A 151 -8.93 11.10 -8.38
CA LYS A 151 -9.12 12.47 -7.89
C LYS A 151 -8.68 13.47 -8.93
N ARG A 152 -9.41 14.58 -9.00
CA ARG A 152 -9.01 15.75 -9.76
C ARG A 152 -7.79 16.37 -9.10
N PHE A 153 -6.73 16.56 -9.88
CA PHE A 153 -5.50 17.20 -9.46
C PHE A 153 -5.36 18.55 -10.15
N GLU A 154 -5.22 19.60 -9.36
CA GLU A 154 -4.97 20.96 -9.83
C GLU A 154 -3.48 21.24 -9.70
N ASP A 155 -2.78 21.28 -10.82
CA ASP A 155 -1.37 21.61 -10.91
C ASP A 155 -1.25 23.08 -11.35
N PRO A 156 -0.53 23.94 -10.60
CA PRO A 156 -0.38 25.34 -10.98
C PRO A 156 0.37 25.55 -12.31
N THR A 157 1.02 24.52 -12.84
CA THR A 157 1.83 24.60 -14.07
C THR A 157 1.15 24.02 -15.31
N THR A 158 -0.03 23.38 -15.17
CA THR A 158 -0.74 22.73 -16.27
C THR A 158 -2.24 22.75 -16.05
N GLU A 159 -3.02 22.35 -17.05
CA GLU A 159 -4.46 22.12 -16.87
C GLU A 159 -4.72 21.01 -15.87
N ALA A 160 -5.80 21.18 -15.10
CA ALA A 160 -6.21 20.18 -14.11
C ALA A 160 -6.57 18.85 -14.77
N PHE A 161 -6.09 17.74 -14.22
CA PHE A 161 -6.29 16.38 -14.74
C PHE A 161 -6.69 15.39 -13.65
N ASP A 162 -7.23 14.25 -14.06
CA ASP A 162 -7.60 13.17 -13.15
C ASP A 162 -6.42 12.24 -12.92
N ARG A 163 -6.23 11.85 -11.65
CA ARG A 163 -5.11 11.04 -11.20
C ARG A 163 -5.56 9.92 -10.27
N PHE A 164 -4.96 8.74 -10.42
CA PHE A 164 -5.12 7.65 -9.46
C PHE A 164 -4.29 7.91 -8.22
N GLU A 165 -4.93 7.80 -7.06
CA GLU A 165 -4.32 7.91 -5.74
C GLU A 165 -4.78 6.75 -4.85
N ILE A 166 -4.11 6.55 -3.70
CA ILE A 166 -4.59 5.61 -2.67
C ILE A 166 -5.97 6.06 -2.19
N LYS A 167 -6.91 5.12 -2.07
CA LYS A 167 -8.26 5.38 -1.57
C LYS A 167 -8.25 5.52 -0.04
N LEU A 168 -7.66 6.61 0.43
CA LEU A 168 -7.62 7.01 1.83
C LEU A 168 -7.92 8.50 1.95
N HIS A 169 -8.27 8.92 3.16
CA HIS A 169 -8.28 10.35 3.48
C HIS A 169 -6.87 10.93 3.27
N LYS A 170 -6.79 12.14 2.71
CA LYS A 170 -5.52 12.76 2.29
C LYS A 170 -4.42 12.66 3.34
N ARG A 171 -4.71 13.00 4.60
CA ARG A 171 -3.71 12.99 5.70
C ARG A 171 -3.19 11.58 6.02
N ALA A 172 -4.04 10.56 5.92
CA ALA A 172 -3.63 9.18 6.09
C ALA A 172 -2.81 8.70 4.87
N ALA A 173 -3.24 9.03 3.65
CA ALA A 173 -2.49 8.71 2.44
C ALA A 173 -1.07 9.30 2.46
N ASP A 174 -0.92 10.56 2.89
CA ASP A 174 0.39 11.22 3.04
C ASP A 174 1.27 10.45 4.05
N LEU A 175 0.70 10.07 5.22
CA LEU A 175 1.41 9.32 6.26
C LEU A 175 1.96 7.97 5.74
N TYR A 176 1.14 7.20 5.01
CA TYR A 176 1.57 5.93 4.43
C TYR A 176 2.57 6.13 3.28
N THR A 177 2.37 7.13 2.44
CA THR A 177 3.30 7.47 1.35
C THR A 177 4.69 7.84 1.89
N GLU A 178 4.78 8.56 3.00
CA GLU A 178 6.05 8.87 3.65
C GLU A 178 6.69 7.65 4.28
N PHE A 179 5.90 6.79 4.92
CA PHE A 179 6.37 5.62 5.65
C PHE A 179 7.01 4.57 4.75
N VAL A 180 6.44 4.29 3.57
CA VAL A 180 6.90 3.18 2.73
C VAL A 180 8.16 3.50 1.95
N ASP A 181 8.94 2.47 1.65
CA ASP A 181 10.12 2.54 0.81
C ASP A 181 9.74 2.43 -0.69
N LEU A 182 8.62 1.75 -0.98
CA LEU A 182 8.02 1.66 -2.31
C LEU A 182 6.51 1.86 -2.22
N LEU A 183 6.00 2.81 -2.98
CA LEU A 183 4.59 2.97 -3.30
C LEU A 183 4.40 2.61 -4.77
N GLY A 184 3.71 1.49 -5.05
CA GLY A 184 3.49 0.99 -6.39
C GLY A 184 2.03 1.07 -6.81
N PHE A 185 1.78 1.53 -8.04
CA PHE A 185 0.46 1.50 -8.66
C PHE A 185 0.31 0.24 -9.50
N ALA A 186 -0.59 -0.64 -9.09
CA ALA A 186 -0.95 -1.86 -9.81
C ALA A 186 -2.03 -1.56 -10.85
N SER A 187 -1.78 -1.92 -12.10
CA SER A 187 -2.72 -1.70 -13.21
C SER A 187 -2.61 -2.79 -14.27
N VAL A 188 -3.61 -2.88 -15.13
CA VAL A 188 -3.53 -3.65 -16.37
C VAL A 188 -2.92 -2.75 -17.45
N LYS A 189 -1.98 -3.29 -18.22
CA LYS A 189 -1.35 -2.57 -19.33
C LYS A 189 -2.37 -2.34 -20.43
N MET A 190 -2.59 -1.07 -20.75
CA MET A 190 -3.49 -0.66 -21.82
C MET A 190 -2.66 -0.32 -23.07
N THR A 191 -3.04 -0.90 -24.19
CA THR A 191 -2.51 -0.52 -25.52
C THR A 191 -3.64 0.20 -26.26
N THR A 192 -3.37 1.37 -26.79
CA THR A 192 -4.33 2.08 -27.64
C THR A 192 -4.22 1.56 -29.07
N ARG A 193 -5.34 1.10 -29.65
CA ARG A 193 -5.43 0.83 -31.10
C ARG A 193 -6.28 1.93 -31.75
N GLU A 194 -5.72 2.56 -32.77
CA GLU A 194 -6.50 3.41 -33.67
C GLU A 194 -7.33 2.52 -34.59
N THR A 195 -8.62 2.67 -34.57
CA THR A 195 -9.54 2.07 -35.54
C THR A 195 -10.18 3.18 -36.36
N THR A 196 -10.05 3.09 -37.66
CA THR A 196 -10.75 3.99 -38.59
C THR A 196 -12.17 3.45 -38.80
N THR A 197 -13.18 4.25 -38.52
CA THR A 197 -14.56 3.90 -38.81
C THR A 197 -14.82 4.01 -40.32
N SER A 198 -15.87 3.33 -40.83
CA SER A 198 -16.30 3.38 -42.23
C SER A 198 -16.60 4.80 -42.74
N PHE A 199 -16.69 5.79 -41.87
CA PHE A 199 -16.85 7.23 -42.19
C PHE A 199 -15.55 8.04 -42.06
N GLY A 200 -14.37 7.41 -42.03
CA GLY A 200 -13.09 8.10 -41.99
C GLY A 200 -12.71 8.74 -40.63
N GLN A 201 -13.52 8.58 -39.60
CA GLN A 201 -13.21 9.08 -38.26
C GLN A 201 -12.27 8.11 -37.52
N LYS A 202 -11.15 8.62 -37.03
CA LYS A 202 -10.25 7.87 -36.17
C LYS A 202 -10.86 7.73 -34.77
N LYS A 203 -11.20 6.52 -34.35
CA LYS A 203 -11.54 6.20 -32.96
C LYS A 203 -10.37 5.48 -32.32
N VAL A 204 -9.89 6.04 -31.21
CA VAL A 204 -8.90 5.39 -30.34
C VAL A 204 -9.64 4.47 -29.35
N LYS A 205 -9.46 3.16 -29.49
CA LYS A 205 -9.94 2.19 -28.50
C LYS A 205 -8.78 1.74 -27.63
N ALA A 206 -8.94 1.86 -26.32
CA ALA A 206 -8.04 1.23 -25.36
C ALA A 206 -8.31 -0.28 -25.37
N VAL A 207 -7.28 -1.07 -25.67
CA VAL A 207 -7.35 -2.55 -25.61
C VAL A 207 -6.39 -2.98 -24.51
N GLY A 208 -6.90 -3.61 -23.45
CA GLY A 208 -6.07 -4.19 -22.41
C GLY A 208 -5.33 -5.42 -22.95
N SER A 209 -4.02 -5.48 -22.76
CA SER A 209 -3.24 -6.69 -23.09
C SER A 209 -3.51 -7.86 -22.12
N GLY A 210 -4.20 -7.61 -21.00
CA GLY A 210 -4.34 -8.54 -19.87
C GLY A 210 -3.11 -8.62 -18.98
N GLU A 211 -1.98 -8.04 -19.40
CA GLU A 211 -0.75 -7.99 -18.61
C GLU A 211 -0.91 -7.07 -17.40
N ARG A 212 -0.62 -7.61 -16.21
CA ARG A 212 -0.67 -6.86 -14.96
C ARG A 212 0.71 -6.32 -14.62
N VAL A 213 0.79 -5.03 -14.36
CA VAL A 213 2.05 -4.34 -14.11
C VAL A 213 2.02 -3.56 -12.80
N LEU A 214 3.18 -3.48 -12.18
CA LEU A 214 3.46 -2.63 -11.03
C LEU A 214 4.27 -1.43 -11.51
N ARG A 215 3.70 -0.24 -11.38
CA ARG A 215 4.36 1.02 -11.73
C ARG A 215 5.02 1.59 -10.50
N CYS A 216 6.33 1.79 -10.58
CA CYS A 216 7.19 2.16 -9.46
C CYS A 216 7.62 3.64 -9.49
N ALA A 217 7.42 4.34 -10.61
CA ALA A 217 7.72 5.77 -10.77
C ALA A 217 6.45 6.55 -11.08
N SER A 218 6.27 7.71 -10.45
CA SER A 218 5.12 8.61 -10.68
C SER A 218 4.99 9.04 -12.13
N ARG A 219 3.74 9.16 -12.57
CA ARG A 219 3.33 9.78 -13.83
C ARG A 219 2.17 10.74 -13.55
N PRO A 220 1.82 11.66 -14.45
CA PRO A 220 0.71 12.58 -14.21
C PRO A 220 -0.59 11.89 -13.78
N ASN A 221 -0.90 10.73 -14.35
CA ASN A 221 -2.14 10.00 -14.13
C ASN A 221 -2.13 9.02 -12.92
N PHE A 222 -1.01 8.86 -12.20
CA PHE A 222 -0.93 8.07 -10.96
C PHE A 222 0.27 8.49 -10.10
N VAL A 223 0.17 8.26 -8.80
CA VAL A 223 1.25 8.49 -7.82
C VAL A 223 2.02 7.20 -7.60
N ALA A 224 3.34 7.24 -7.67
CA ALA A 224 4.21 6.14 -7.28
C ALA A 224 5.51 6.70 -6.68
N LYS A 225 6.26 5.86 -5.96
CA LYS A 225 7.51 6.26 -5.34
C LYS A 225 8.36 5.03 -5.11
N THR A 226 9.65 5.12 -5.33
CA THR A 226 10.59 4.07 -4.91
C THR A 226 11.87 4.70 -4.35
N ARG A 227 12.42 4.07 -3.31
CA ARG A 227 13.78 4.34 -2.78
C ARG A 227 14.80 3.37 -3.37
N TYR A 228 14.34 2.38 -4.14
CA TYR A 228 15.20 1.39 -4.76
C TYR A 228 15.53 1.78 -6.20
N PRO A 229 16.73 1.53 -6.68
CA PRO A 229 17.14 1.79 -8.07
C PRO A 229 16.59 0.70 -9.01
N ILE A 230 15.26 0.58 -9.11
CA ILE A 230 14.55 -0.39 -9.94
C ILE A 230 13.91 0.25 -11.16
N SER A 231 13.41 -0.56 -12.09
CA SER A 231 12.71 -0.08 -13.28
C SER A 231 11.40 0.62 -12.92
N ASP A 232 10.99 1.59 -13.74
CA ASP A 232 9.72 2.33 -13.59
C ASP A 232 8.49 1.42 -13.65
N GLU A 233 8.60 0.29 -14.35
CA GLU A 233 7.54 -0.71 -14.51
C GLU A 233 8.12 -2.12 -14.35
N LEU A 234 7.42 -2.96 -13.57
CA LEU A 234 7.72 -4.38 -13.35
C LEU A 234 6.44 -5.20 -13.59
N PRO A 235 6.55 -6.51 -13.88
CA PRO A 235 5.41 -7.41 -13.73
C PRO A 235 4.81 -7.32 -12.32
N LEU A 236 3.48 -7.43 -12.19
CA LEU A 236 2.82 -7.44 -10.88
C LEU A 236 3.00 -8.82 -10.21
N GLU A 237 4.24 -9.13 -9.87
CA GLU A 237 4.68 -10.38 -9.26
C GLU A 237 5.66 -10.13 -8.13
N TRP A 238 5.48 -10.83 -7.01
CA TRP A 238 6.35 -10.72 -5.84
C TRP A 238 7.81 -11.04 -6.18
N SER A 239 8.03 -12.12 -6.92
CA SER A 239 9.37 -12.56 -7.35
C SER A 239 10.09 -11.53 -8.21
N ALA A 240 9.37 -10.86 -9.12
CA ALA A 240 9.92 -9.81 -9.96
C ALA A 240 10.38 -8.61 -9.13
N LEU A 241 9.56 -8.18 -8.16
CA LEU A 241 9.93 -7.07 -7.27
C LEU A 241 11.13 -7.42 -6.38
N VAL A 242 11.11 -8.59 -5.73
CA VAL A 242 12.23 -9.04 -4.87
C VAL A 242 13.52 -9.13 -5.69
N SER A 243 13.47 -9.73 -6.87
CA SER A 243 14.64 -9.81 -7.75
C SER A 243 15.17 -8.42 -8.15
N ALA A 244 14.27 -7.47 -8.47
CA ALA A 244 14.66 -6.11 -8.84
C ALA A 244 15.33 -5.36 -7.68
N ILE A 245 14.83 -5.53 -6.44
CA ILE A 245 15.41 -4.89 -5.25
C ILE A 245 16.79 -5.51 -4.92
N THR A 246 16.94 -6.84 -5.01
CA THR A 246 18.14 -7.55 -4.57
C THR A 246 19.24 -7.64 -5.62
N SER A 247 18.92 -7.59 -6.93
CA SER A 247 19.91 -7.77 -8.01
C SER A 247 20.89 -6.60 -8.14
N LYS A 248 20.51 -5.37 -7.79
CA LYS A 248 21.40 -4.20 -7.82
C LYS A 248 22.28 -4.05 -6.59
N GLU A 249 21.97 -4.76 -5.49
CA GLU A 249 22.88 -4.80 -4.33
C GLU A 249 24.20 -5.56 -4.61
N LYS A 250 24.26 -6.36 -5.69
CA LYS A 250 25.46 -7.14 -6.05
C LYS A 250 26.48 -6.36 -6.88
N ASN A 251 26.13 -5.18 -7.41
CA ASN A 251 27.01 -4.39 -8.28
C ASN A 251 27.74 -3.24 -7.55
N ASP A 252 27.41 -2.97 -6.28
CA ASP A 252 28.03 -1.92 -5.47
C ASP A 252 28.89 -2.48 -4.30
N GLY A 253 29.32 -3.74 -4.40
CA GLY A 253 30.14 -4.43 -3.41
C GLY A 253 31.60 -4.63 -3.85
#